data_cc80820bb527bea4e6b4f0283d95cb05
#
_entry.id   cc80820bb527bea4e6b4f0283d95cb05
#
_cell.length_a   1.000
_cell.length_b   1.000
_cell.length_c   1.000
_cell.angle_alpha   90.00
_cell.angle_beta   90.00
_cell.angle_gamma   90.00
#
_symmetry.space_group_name_H-M   'P 1'
#
loop_
_entity.id
_entity.type
_entity.pdbx_description
1 polymer ?
#
loop_
_entity_poly.entity_id
_entity_poly.type
_entity_poly.pdbx_seq_one_letter_code
_entity_poly.pdbx_strand_id
1 'polypeptide(L)'
;FQLGRGQPRLAASAIAGREESLPELAAEIARAVAAKERELAELERLGRELDPQAGRRTRAFLAIVGGSLWTTTPLLGYVPAIRRYPEGEALAILPLVLVVLLGAIVYWARESMTRAALNRFLAVFVGATLVTQSVFAWGALEMGVDSATTFRFLVLLWGLAATTVGIVAQWRMGLAALGYLAAFVHLLSHPEDRLWVSSLCHAFTTVMAVFIWAPSEGPARIFDVVDPNRSRPMTTYRVPFVDVRTKEEAERRSKP
;
A
#
# COMPACT_ATOMS: atom_id res chain seq x y z
N PHE A 1 8.86 13.73 -42.08
CA PHE A 1 9.29 14.87 -41.25
C PHE A 1 8.59 14.84 -39.86
N GLN A 2 7.26 14.65 -39.79
CA GLN A 2 6.50 14.56 -38.51
C GLN A 2 6.79 13.26 -37.76
N LEU A 3 6.99 12.13 -38.47
CA LEU A 3 7.42 10.87 -37.86
C LEU A 3 8.78 11.02 -37.17
N GLY A 4 9.76 11.67 -37.86
CA GLY A 4 11.08 11.92 -37.29
C GLY A 4 11.09 12.82 -36.06
N ARG A 5 10.02 13.60 -35.83
CA ARG A 5 9.79 14.40 -34.62
C ARG A 5 9.01 13.67 -33.52
N GLY A 6 8.69 12.38 -33.70
CA GLY A 6 7.91 11.61 -32.74
C GLY A 6 6.44 12.03 -32.61
N GLN A 7 5.88 12.63 -33.65
CA GLN A 7 4.49 13.11 -33.70
C GLN A 7 3.64 12.33 -34.72
N PRO A 8 3.42 11.01 -34.54
CA PRO A 8 2.77 10.15 -35.53
C PRO A 8 1.32 10.55 -35.79
N ARG A 9 0.60 11.09 -34.79
CA ARG A 9 -0.79 11.56 -34.98
C ARG A 9 -0.87 12.77 -35.92
N LEU A 10 0.09 13.68 -35.87
CA LEU A 10 0.16 14.80 -36.81
C LEU A 10 0.53 14.33 -38.21
N ALA A 11 1.42 13.31 -38.32
CA ALA A 11 1.69 12.70 -39.61
C ALA A 11 0.44 12.01 -40.19
N ALA A 12 -0.34 11.31 -39.38
CA ALA A 12 -1.60 10.69 -39.80
C ALA A 12 -2.60 11.73 -40.32
N SER A 13 -2.78 12.86 -39.61
CA SER A 13 -3.66 13.93 -40.06
C SER A 13 -3.20 14.62 -41.36
N ALA A 14 -1.89 14.69 -41.62
CA ALA A 14 -1.33 15.29 -42.80
C ALA A 14 -1.53 14.45 -44.09
N ILE A 15 -1.72 13.13 -43.95
CA ILE A 15 -2.00 12.24 -45.11
C ILE A 15 -3.46 11.82 -45.22
N ALA A 16 -4.31 12.25 -44.29
CA ALA A 16 -5.73 11.95 -44.32
C ALA A 16 -6.34 12.36 -45.69
N GLY A 17 -7.02 11.42 -46.34
CA GLY A 17 -7.60 11.61 -47.68
C GLY A 17 -6.61 11.42 -48.87
N ARG A 18 -5.35 11.04 -48.61
CA ARG A 18 -4.32 10.69 -49.64
C ARG A 18 -3.77 9.28 -49.47
N GLU A 19 -4.43 8.45 -48.69
CA GLU A 19 -3.97 7.11 -48.33
C GLU A 19 -3.85 6.18 -49.56
N GLU A 20 -4.75 6.33 -50.52
CA GLU A 20 -4.74 5.56 -51.77
C GLU A 20 -3.53 5.87 -52.65
N SER A 21 -3.01 7.10 -52.59
CA SER A 21 -1.85 7.53 -53.42
C SER A 21 -0.49 7.22 -52.78
N LEU A 22 -0.47 6.90 -51.47
CA LEU A 22 0.76 6.65 -50.70
C LEU A 22 0.57 5.48 -49.69
N PRO A 23 0.26 4.26 -50.20
CA PRO A 23 -0.18 3.17 -49.30
C PRO A 23 0.93 2.70 -48.34
N GLU A 24 2.20 2.72 -48.77
CA GLU A 24 3.31 2.32 -47.88
C GLU A 24 3.52 3.31 -46.74
N LEU A 25 3.47 4.61 -47.04
CA LEU A 25 3.58 5.66 -46.04
C LEU A 25 2.38 5.65 -45.06
N ALA A 26 1.19 5.39 -45.56
CA ALA A 26 -0.01 5.24 -44.74
C ALA A 26 0.14 4.06 -43.76
N ALA A 27 0.62 2.92 -44.23
CA ALA A 27 0.88 1.75 -43.40
C ALA A 27 1.97 1.98 -42.35
N GLU A 28 3.02 2.73 -42.68
CA GLU A 28 4.09 3.08 -41.74
C GLU A 28 3.55 4.02 -40.63
N ILE A 29 2.82 5.04 -41.04
CA ILE A 29 2.18 5.96 -40.08
C ILE A 29 1.18 5.24 -39.16
N ALA A 30 0.36 4.34 -39.71
CA ALA A 30 -0.59 3.55 -38.92
C ALA A 30 0.15 2.68 -37.87
N ARG A 31 1.26 2.04 -38.25
CA ARG A 31 2.10 1.29 -37.33
C ARG A 31 2.69 2.18 -36.24
N ALA A 32 3.20 3.35 -36.59
CA ALA A 32 3.77 4.30 -35.63
C ALA A 32 2.72 4.85 -34.67
N VAL A 33 1.48 5.14 -35.13
CA VAL A 33 0.35 5.54 -34.30
C VAL A 33 -0.01 4.42 -33.32
N ALA A 34 -0.17 3.19 -33.80
CA ALA A 34 -0.51 2.05 -32.96
C ALA A 34 0.58 1.75 -31.91
N ALA A 35 1.87 1.89 -32.27
CA ALA A 35 2.97 1.74 -31.32
C ALA A 35 2.92 2.81 -30.23
N LYS A 36 2.67 4.05 -30.59
CA LYS A 36 2.57 5.16 -29.63
C LYS A 36 1.34 5.05 -28.71
N GLU A 37 0.23 4.56 -29.23
CA GLU A 37 -0.97 4.30 -28.43
C GLU A 37 -0.74 3.18 -27.41
N ARG A 38 -0.02 2.12 -27.79
CA ARG A 38 0.39 1.07 -26.83
C ARG A 38 1.28 1.61 -25.73
N GLU A 39 2.30 2.40 -26.10
CA GLU A 39 3.18 3.05 -25.12
C GLU A 39 2.41 3.94 -24.14
N LEU A 40 1.49 4.76 -24.63
CA LEU A 40 0.65 5.62 -23.79
C LEU A 40 -0.26 4.79 -22.87
N ALA A 41 -0.87 3.72 -23.38
CA ALA A 41 -1.72 2.83 -22.58
C ALA A 41 -0.91 2.14 -21.47
N GLU A 42 0.35 1.76 -21.76
CA GLU A 42 1.24 1.18 -20.76
C GLU A 42 1.64 2.21 -19.69
N LEU A 43 2.01 3.42 -20.09
CA LEU A 43 2.32 4.51 -19.16
C LEU A 43 1.12 4.87 -18.27
N GLU A 44 -0.09 4.91 -18.83
CA GLU A 44 -1.32 5.12 -18.05
C GLU A 44 -1.59 3.97 -17.08
N ARG A 45 -1.31 2.73 -17.49
CA ARG A 45 -1.43 1.57 -16.62
C ARG A 45 -0.42 1.66 -15.47
N LEU A 46 0.84 1.92 -15.75
CA LEU A 46 1.89 2.10 -14.74
C LEU A 46 1.55 3.26 -13.79
N GLY A 47 1.09 4.40 -14.33
CA GLY A 47 0.65 5.54 -13.54
C GLY A 47 -0.46 5.16 -12.55
N ARG A 48 -1.45 4.37 -12.99
CA ARG A 48 -2.53 3.89 -12.10
C ARG A 48 -2.05 2.87 -11.06
N GLU A 49 -1.13 1.98 -11.43
CA GLU A 49 -0.57 0.99 -10.51
C GLU A 49 0.33 1.63 -9.44
N LEU A 50 1.04 2.68 -9.78
CA LEU A 50 1.97 3.39 -8.90
C LEU A 50 1.31 4.56 -8.15
N ASP A 51 0.05 4.88 -8.44
CA ASP A 51 -0.65 5.97 -7.76
C ASP A 51 -0.76 5.71 -6.25
N PRO A 52 -0.08 6.48 -5.40
CA PRO A 52 -0.13 6.32 -3.95
C PRO A 52 -1.51 6.65 -3.36
N GLN A 53 -2.37 7.34 -4.12
CA GLN A 53 -3.74 7.64 -3.71
C GLN A 53 -4.69 6.46 -3.98
N ALA A 54 -4.35 5.60 -4.96
CA ALA A 54 -5.14 4.42 -5.26
C ALA A 54 -5.22 3.49 -4.04
N GLY A 55 -6.45 3.18 -3.62
CA GLY A 55 -6.70 2.28 -2.49
C GLY A 55 -6.40 2.84 -1.10
N ARG A 56 -6.21 4.16 -0.92
CA ARG A 56 -6.01 4.77 0.41
C ARG A 56 -7.10 4.40 1.41
N ARG A 57 -8.36 4.43 0.99
CA ARG A 57 -9.51 4.05 1.85
C ARG A 57 -9.40 2.61 2.31
N THR A 58 -9.06 1.69 1.40
CA THR A 58 -8.88 0.28 1.73
C THR A 58 -7.73 0.10 2.71
N ARG A 59 -6.60 0.79 2.52
CA ARG A 59 -5.47 0.76 3.46
C ARG A 59 -5.86 1.29 4.83
N ALA A 60 -6.57 2.42 4.91
CA ALA A 60 -7.04 2.98 6.16
C ALA A 60 -8.02 2.04 6.88
N PHE A 61 -8.95 1.43 6.15
CA PHE A 61 -9.87 0.44 6.69
C PHE A 61 -9.12 -0.79 7.23
N LEU A 62 -8.19 -1.34 6.45
CA LEU A 62 -7.36 -2.47 6.87
C LEU A 62 -6.47 -2.13 8.08
N ALA A 63 -5.96 -0.90 8.15
CA ALA A 63 -5.21 -0.42 9.30
C ALA A 63 -6.09 -0.35 10.56
N ILE A 64 -7.35 0.09 10.45
CA ILE A 64 -8.29 0.11 11.57
C ILE A 64 -8.60 -1.32 12.01
N VAL A 65 -9.08 -2.16 11.11
CA VAL A 65 -9.53 -3.52 11.46
C VAL A 65 -8.36 -4.38 11.90
N GLY A 66 -7.33 -4.48 11.07
CA GLY A 66 -6.14 -5.29 11.35
C GLY A 66 -5.36 -4.75 12.55
N GLY A 67 -5.20 -3.43 12.63
CA GLY A 67 -4.50 -2.77 13.73
C GLY A 67 -5.23 -2.88 15.05
N SER A 68 -6.56 -2.76 15.07
CA SER A 68 -7.35 -2.98 16.31
C SER A 68 -7.23 -4.42 16.78
N LEU A 69 -7.34 -5.39 15.86
CA LEU A 69 -7.17 -6.80 16.18
C LEU A 69 -5.75 -7.06 16.73
N TRP A 70 -4.75 -6.47 16.10
CA TRP A 70 -3.36 -6.58 16.53
C TRP A 70 -3.09 -5.95 17.90
N THR A 71 -3.65 -4.77 18.14
CA THR A 71 -3.54 -4.05 19.42
C THR A 71 -4.16 -4.82 20.56
N THR A 72 -5.31 -5.49 20.33
CA THR A 72 -6.04 -6.22 21.36
C THR A 72 -5.44 -7.60 21.63
N THR A 73 -4.74 -8.18 20.68
CA THR A 73 -4.18 -9.55 20.78
C THR A 73 -3.27 -9.74 22.01
N PRO A 74 -2.27 -8.88 22.32
CA PRO A 74 -1.46 -9.05 23.52
C PRO A 74 -2.28 -8.90 24.81
N LEU A 75 -3.32 -8.04 24.81
CA LEU A 75 -4.18 -7.82 25.97
C LEU A 75 -5.01 -9.05 26.33
N LEU A 76 -5.23 -9.96 25.38
CA LEU A 76 -5.90 -11.22 25.66
C LEU A 76 -5.14 -12.05 26.72
N GLY A 77 -3.83 -11.87 26.86
CA GLY A 77 -3.04 -12.50 27.91
C GLY A 77 -3.45 -12.09 29.33
N TYR A 78 -4.19 -10.99 29.51
CA TYR A 78 -4.76 -10.60 30.80
C TYR A 78 -6.11 -11.28 31.11
N VAL A 79 -6.74 -11.93 30.12
CA VAL A 79 -8.02 -12.62 30.30
C VAL A 79 -7.76 -13.97 31.01
N PRO A 80 -8.34 -14.23 32.20
CA PRO A 80 -8.06 -15.43 32.98
C PRO A 80 -8.32 -16.74 32.22
N ALA A 81 -9.33 -16.77 31.36
CA ALA A 81 -9.65 -17.93 30.54
C ALA A 81 -8.57 -18.25 29.51
N ILE A 82 -7.91 -17.23 28.95
CA ILE A 82 -6.86 -17.36 27.93
C ILE A 82 -5.50 -17.61 28.61
N ARG A 83 -5.25 -17.03 29.76
CA ARG A 83 -4.04 -17.21 30.55
C ARG A 83 -3.76 -18.67 30.95
N ARG A 84 -4.75 -19.55 30.81
CA ARG A 84 -4.58 -21.00 31.05
C ARG A 84 -3.80 -21.71 29.94
N TYR A 85 -3.71 -21.12 28.75
CA TYR A 85 -2.93 -21.70 27.65
C TYR A 85 -1.45 -21.32 27.82
N PRO A 86 -0.53 -22.22 27.45
CA PRO A 86 0.88 -21.94 27.45
C PRO A 86 1.20 -20.73 26.57
N GLU A 87 1.84 -19.72 27.13
CA GLU A 87 2.12 -18.47 26.42
C GLU A 87 2.96 -18.68 25.15
N GLY A 88 3.94 -19.61 25.20
CA GLY A 88 4.79 -19.93 24.04
C GLY A 88 3.99 -20.48 22.85
N GLU A 89 3.01 -21.37 23.12
CA GLU A 89 2.13 -21.91 22.07
C GLU A 89 1.22 -20.81 21.50
N ALA A 90 0.69 -19.94 22.36
CA ALA A 90 -0.14 -18.83 21.93
C ALA A 90 0.62 -17.87 21.01
N LEU A 91 1.90 -17.58 21.33
CA LEU A 91 2.76 -16.74 20.48
C LEU A 91 3.03 -17.36 19.10
N ALA A 92 3.04 -18.69 18.99
CA ALA A 92 3.24 -19.40 17.72
C ALA A 92 1.96 -19.50 16.89
N ILE A 93 0.80 -19.75 17.54
CA ILE A 93 -0.46 -20.04 16.84
C ILE A 93 -1.23 -18.77 16.46
N LEU A 94 -1.24 -17.78 17.35
CA LEU A 94 -2.08 -16.58 17.18
C LEU A 94 -1.79 -15.81 15.88
N PRO A 95 -0.50 -15.60 15.48
CA PRO A 95 -0.20 -14.96 14.21
C PRO A 95 -0.72 -15.72 13.00
N LEU A 96 -0.77 -17.06 13.04
CA LEU A 96 -1.34 -17.86 11.93
C LEU A 96 -2.86 -17.64 11.84
N VAL A 97 -3.55 -17.56 12.96
CA VAL A 97 -4.99 -17.19 12.98
C VAL A 97 -5.18 -15.81 12.33
N LEU A 98 -4.30 -14.87 12.64
CA LEU A 98 -4.33 -13.53 12.03
C LEU A 98 -4.02 -13.55 10.52
N VAL A 99 -3.14 -14.45 10.05
CA VAL A 99 -2.91 -14.66 8.60
C VAL A 99 -4.19 -15.10 7.91
N VAL A 100 -4.93 -16.06 8.50
CA VAL A 100 -6.20 -16.56 7.94
C VAL A 100 -7.23 -15.42 7.89
N LEU A 101 -7.38 -14.67 8.97
CA LEU A 101 -8.31 -13.52 9.04
C LEU A 101 -7.92 -12.43 8.04
N LEU A 102 -6.63 -12.08 7.97
CA LEU A 102 -6.12 -11.11 7.00
C LEU A 102 -6.37 -11.61 5.57
N GLY A 103 -6.11 -12.89 5.31
CA GLY A 103 -6.37 -13.51 4.01
C GLY A 103 -7.85 -13.41 3.60
N ALA A 104 -8.77 -13.67 4.53
CA ALA A 104 -10.20 -13.52 4.30
C ALA A 104 -10.58 -12.07 3.97
N ILE A 105 -10.03 -11.09 4.70
CA ILE A 105 -10.29 -9.67 4.47
C ILE A 105 -9.69 -9.23 3.12
N VAL A 106 -8.46 -9.65 2.79
CA VAL A 106 -7.80 -9.37 1.51
C VAL A 106 -8.59 -9.98 0.35
N TYR A 107 -9.08 -11.21 0.51
CA TYR A 107 -9.94 -11.87 -0.49
C TYR A 107 -11.26 -11.11 -0.69
N TRP A 108 -11.90 -10.68 0.39
CA TRP A 108 -13.09 -9.84 0.32
C TRP A 108 -12.83 -8.52 -0.39
N ALA A 109 -11.71 -7.85 -0.09
CA ALA A 109 -11.32 -6.58 -0.69
C ALA A 109 -10.48 -6.74 -1.97
N ARG A 110 -10.44 -7.93 -2.59
CA ARG A 110 -9.47 -8.28 -3.67
C ARG A 110 -9.41 -7.28 -4.81
N GLU A 111 -10.56 -6.76 -5.25
CA GLU A 111 -10.61 -5.80 -6.36
C GLU A 111 -9.85 -4.50 -6.05
N SER A 112 -9.98 -3.99 -4.82
CA SER A 112 -9.26 -2.80 -4.38
C SER A 112 -7.79 -3.12 -4.06
N MET A 113 -7.53 -4.31 -3.51
CA MET A 113 -6.18 -4.73 -3.12
C MET A 113 -5.29 -5.04 -4.32
N THR A 114 -5.85 -5.54 -5.43
CA THR A 114 -5.07 -5.88 -6.63
C THR A 114 -4.77 -4.70 -7.53
N ARG A 115 -5.53 -3.60 -7.43
CA ARG A 115 -5.38 -2.42 -8.31
C ARG A 115 -4.09 -1.63 -8.08
N ALA A 116 -3.61 -1.54 -6.84
CA ALA A 116 -2.42 -0.78 -6.50
C ALA A 116 -1.27 -1.70 -6.07
N ALA A 117 -0.08 -1.49 -6.63
CA ALA A 117 1.12 -2.25 -6.29
C ALA A 117 1.44 -2.16 -4.79
N LEU A 118 1.28 -0.98 -4.19
CA LEU A 118 1.49 -0.77 -2.76
C LEU A 118 0.56 -1.63 -1.89
N ASN A 119 -0.70 -1.80 -2.28
CA ASN A 119 -1.64 -2.64 -1.52
C ASN A 119 -1.22 -4.12 -1.56
N ARG A 120 -0.82 -4.61 -2.75
CA ARG A 120 -0.30 -5.97 -2.92
C ARG A 120 0.95 -6.19 -2.05
N PHE A 121 1.89 -5.24 -2.12
CA PHE A 121 3.10 -5.28 -1.29
C PHE A 121 2.76 -5.36 0.21
N LEU A 122 1.91 -4.46 0.72
CA LEU A 122 1.55 -4.44 2.14
C LEU A 122 0.85 -5.74 2.58
N ALA A 123 -0.07 -6.29 1.78
CA ALA A 123 -0.75 -7.54 2.10
C ALA A 123 0.23 -8.72 2.21
N VAL A 124 1.11 -8.87 1.20
CA VAL A 124 2.13 -9.94 1.20
C VAL A 124 3.14 -9.73 2.32
N PHE A 125 3.60 -8.50 2.52
CA PHE A 125 4.60 -8.17 3.53
C PHE A 125 4.09 -8.43 4.96
N VAL A 126 2.88 -7.97 5.29
CA VAL A 126 2.27 -8.21 6.61
C VAL A 126 2.02 -9.71 6.79
N GLY A 127 1.48 -10.40 5.79
CA GLY A 127 1.28 -11.86 5.84
C GLY A 127 2.59 -12.61 6.07
N ALA A 128 3.65 -12.28 5.33
CA ALA A 128 4.97 -12.87 5.50
C ALA A 128 5.56 -12.60 6.90
N THR A 129 5.40 -11.36 7.42
CA THR A 129 5.84 -11.02 8.78
C THR A 129 5.14 -11.84 9.84
N LEU A 130 3.84 -12.06 9.71
CA LEU A 130 3.04 -12.91 10.61
C LEU A 130 3.49 -14.37 10.58
N VAL A 131 3.72 -14.92 9.39
CA VAL A 131 4.23 -16.30 9.23
C VAL A 131 5.62 -16.39 9.85
N THR A 132 6.51 -15.42 9.58
CA THR A 132 7.86 -15.38 10.17
C THR A 132 7.79 -15.31 11.69
N GLN A 133 6.87 -14.53 12.26
CA GLN A 133 6.63 -14.46 13.70
C GLN A 133 6.25 -15.83 14.27
N SER A 134 5.32 -16.54 13.62
CA SER A 134 4.91 -17.87 14.06
C SER A 134 6.05 -18.88 14.01
N VAL A 135 6.80 -18.91 12.91
CA VAL A 135 7.94 -19.81 12.74
C VAL A 135 9.01 -19.52 13.78
N PHE A 136 9.31 -18.22 14.02
CA PHE A 136 10.25 -17.81 15.04
C PHE A 136 9.80 -18.24 16.45
N ALA A 137 8.52 -17.96 16.81
CA ALA A 137 7.99 -18.33 18.12
C ALA A 137 7.96 -19.85 18.33
N TRP A 138 7.62 -20.62 17.30
CA TRP A 138 7.68 -22.07 17.34
C TRP A 138 9.12 -22.58 17.54
N GLY A 139 10.07 -22.06 16.76
CA GLY A 139 11.48 -22.42 16.92
C GLY A 139 12.03 -22.07 18.30
N ALA A 140 11.68 -20.91 18.86
CA ALA A 140 12.04 -20.52 20.21
C ALA A 140 11.47 -21.49 21.27
N LEU A 141 10.20 -21.91 21.11
CA LEU A 141 9.55 -22.88 21.98
C LEU A 141 10.27 -24.23 21.96
N GLU A 142 10.58 -24.76 20.78
CA GLU A 142 11.33 -26.01 20.60
C GLU A 142 12.75 -25.96 21.19
N MET A 143 13.38 -24.80 21.16
CA MET A 143 14.70 -24.57 21.76
C MET A 143 14.64 -24.32 23.27
N GLY A 144 13.46 -24.29 23.89
CA GLY A 144 13.29 -24.02 25.32
C GLY A 144 13.57 -22.56 25.71
N VAL A 145 13.49 -21.62 24.75
CA VAL A 145 13.62 -20.20 25.03
C VAL A 145 12.34 -19.72 25.74
N ASP A 146 12.51 -18.97 26.83
CA ASP A 146 11.36 -18.47 27.58
C ASP A 146 10.51 -17.49 26.78
N SER A 147 9.20 -17.44 27.07
CA SER A 147 8.25 -16.65 26.32
C SER A 147 8.50 -15.13 26.42
N ALA A 148 9.07 -14.65 27.54
CA ALA A 148 9.39 -13.24 27.69
C ALA A 148 10.55 -12.83 26.77
N THR A 149 11.57 -13.66 26.65
CA THR A 149 12.68 -13.44 25.71
C THR A 149 12.19 -13.52 24.26
N THR A 150 11.41 -14.54 23.92
CA THR A 150 10.78 -14.67 22.60
C THR A 150 9.99 -13.41 22.25
N PHE A 151 9.18 -12.92 23.18
CA PHE A 151 8.34 -11.74 22.97
C PHE A 151 9.16 -10.46 22.69
N ARG A 152 10.29 -10.26 23.39
CA ARG A 152 11.20 -9.13 23.12
C ARG A 152 11.68 -9.13 21.67
N PHE A 153 12.10 -10.29 21.15
CA PHE A 153 12.55 -10.40 19.77
C PHE A 153 11.39 -10.19 18.77
N LEU A 154 10.17 -10.59 19.12
CA LEU A 154 9.01 -10.29 18.29
C LEU A 154 8.73 -8.79 18.22
N VAL A 155 8.88 -8.03 19.31
CA VAL A 155 8.79 -6.57 19.30
C VAL A 155 9.85 -5.95 18.37
N LEU A 156 11.08 -6.46 18.39
CA LEU A 156 12.13 -6.01 17.47
C LEU A 156 11.79 -6.35 16.01
N LEU A 157 11.25 -7.55 15.73
CA LEU A 157 10.78 -7.95 14.40
C LEU A 157 9.74 -6.97 13.86
N TRP A 158 8.79 -6.54 14.70
CA TRP A 158 7.80 -5.53 14.32
C TRP A 158 8.42 -4.14 14.09
N GLY A 159 9.45 -3.79 14.83
CA GLY A 159 10.24 -2.59 14.57
C GLY A 159 10.90 -2.61 13.18
N LEU A 160 11.48 -3.75 12.80
CA LEU A 160 12.06 -3.95 11.47
C LEU A 160 10.99 -3.90 10.38
N ALA A 161 9.82 -4.52 10.62
CA ALA A 161 8.69 -4.46 9.70
C ALA A 161 8.20 -3.02 9.50
N ALA A 162 8.03 -2.25 10.57
CA ALA A 162 7.65 -0.84 10.50
C ALA A 162 8.69 0.01 9.76
N THR A 163 9.99 -0.27 9.95
CA THR A 163 11.09 0.37 9.20
C THR A 163 10.96 0.09 7.71
N THR A 164 10.74 -1.15 7.32
CA THR A 164 10.60 -1.55 5.91
C THR A 164 9.40 -0.85 5.27
N VAL A 165 8.26 -0.80 5.95
CA VAL A 165 7.09 -0.04 5.47
C VAL A 165 7.41 1.45 5.38
N GLY A 166 8.19 1.99 6.33
CA GLY A 166 8.67 3.37 6.32
C GLY A 166 9.47 3.70 5.07
N ILE A 167 10.40 2.83 4.69
CA ILE A 167 11.26 3.01 3.52
C ILE A 167 10.45 2.88 2.22
N VAL A 168 9.61 1.84 2.11
CA VAL A 168 8.96 1.47 0.83
C VAL A 168 7.67 2.27 0.59
N ALA A 169 6.87 2.49 1.63
CA ALA A 169 5.53 3.05 1.47
C ALA A 169 5.44 4.52 1.90
N GLN A 170 5.92 4.85 3.09
CA GLN A 170 5.76 6.18 3.65
C GLN A 170 6.73 6.41 4.83
N TRP A 171 7.70 7.30 4.66
CA TRP A 171 8.75 7.58 5.65
C TRP A 171 8.23 7.87 7.08
N ARG A 172 7.03 8.46 7.20
CA ARG A 172 6.39 8.75 8.50
C ARG A 172 6.13 7.49 9.33
N MET A 173 6.00 6.32 8.70
CA MET A 173 5.91 5.03 9.41
C MET A 173 7.20 4.69 10.16
N GLY A 174 8.34 5.32 9.83
CA GLY A 174 9.58 5.22 10.58
C GLY A 174 9.44 5.65 12.04
N LEU A 175 8.50 6.55 12.36
CA LEU A 175 8.21 6.92 13.76
C LEU A 175 7.65 5.73 14.55
N ALA A 176 6.85 4.86 13.92
CA ALA A 176 6.39 3.63 14.55
C ALA A 176 7.55 2.68 14.84
N ALA A 177 8.53 2.59 13.94
CA ALA A 177 9.74 1.80 14.16
C ALA A 177 10.54 2.26 15.38
N LEU A 178 10.68 3.57 15.58
CA LEU A 178 11.30 4.13 16.78
C LEU A 178 10.52 3.76 18.06
N GLY A 179 9.19 3.74 17.99
CA GLY A 179 8.34 3.27 19.09
C GLY A 179 8.63 1.82 19.49
N TYR A 180 8.75 0.93 18.50
CA TYR A 180 9.11 -0.48 18.75
C TYR A 180 10.53 -0.63 19.28
N LEU A 181 11.49 0.16 18.80
CA LEU A 181 12.85 0.14 19.32
C LEU A 181 12.90 0.58 20.78
N ALA A 182 12.21 1.67 21.13
CA ALA A 182 12.10 2.13 22.52
C ALA A 182 11.40 1.07 23.40
N ALA A 183 10.35 0.42 22.90
CA ALA A 183 9.69 -0.69 23.58
C ALA A 183 10.65 -1.87 23.80
N PHE A 184 11.42 -2.26 22.81
CA PHE A 184 12.42 -3.32 22.95
C PHE A 184 13.43 -2.99 24.06
N VAL A 185 13.98 -1.77 24.06
CA VAL A 185 14.94 -1.34 25.11
C VAL A 185 14.28 -1.34 26.50
N HIS A 186 13.05 -0.86 26.62
CA HIS A 186 12.28 -0.89 27.88
C HIS A 186 12.10 -2.33 28.39
N LEU A 187 11.72 -3.24 27.50
CA LEU A 187 11.48 -4.65 27.86
C LEU A 187 12.77 -5.43 28.24
N LEU A 188 13.95 -4.90 27.99
CA LEU A 188 15.19 -5.50 28.50
C LEU A 188 15.25 -5.43 30.03
N SER A 189 14.72 -4.36 30.62
CA SER A 189 14.71 -4.12 32.07
C SER A 189 13.36 -4.49 32.73
N HIS A 190 12.25 -4.43 31.98
CA HIS A 190 10.88 -4.63 32.47
C HIS A 190 10.11 -5.66 31.63
N PRO A 191 10.50 -6.95 31.68
CA PRO A 191 9.87 -7.99 30.87
C PRO A 191 8.39 -8.25 31.22
N GLU A 192 7.96 -7.89 32.43
CA GLU A 192 6.58 -7.98 32.91
C GLU A 192 5.62 -7.07 32.13
N ASP A 193 6.15 -5.98 31.55
CA ASP A 193 5.37 -4.98 30.85
C ASP A 193 5.03 -5.38 29.39
N ARG A 194 5.51 -6.54 28.93
CA ARG A 194 5.49 -6.95 27.51
C ARG A 194 4.13 -6.84 26.84
N LEU A 195 3.06 -7.20 27.51
CA LEU A 195 1.73 -7.23 26.89
C LEU A 195 1.18 -5.82 26.64
N TRP A 196 1.25 -4.93 27.63
CA TRP A 196 0.71 -3.59 27.48
C TRP A 196 1.63 -2.69 26.62
N VAL A 197 2.95 -2.82 26.74
CA VAL A 197 3.93 -2.07 25.93
C VAL A 197 3.78 -2.43 24.45
N SER A 198 3.63 -3.71 24.14
CA SER A 198 3.37 -4.16 22.77
C SER A 198 2.04 -3.63 22.24
N SER A 199 0.97 -3.72 23.03
CA SER A 199 -0.33 -3.17 22.64
C SER A 199 -0.26 -1.67 22.38
N LEU A 200 0.48 -0.91 23.18
CA LEU A 200 0.68 0.52 22.99
C LEU A 200 1.41 0.80 21.68
N CYS A 201 2.47 0.05 21.34
CA CYS A 201 3.19 0.18 20.08
C CYS A 201 2.30 -0.15 18.88
N HIS A 202 1.49 -1.21 18.98
CA HIS A 202 0.55 -1.56 17.92
C HIS A 202 -0.54 -0.50 17.75
N ALA A 203 -1.09 0.02 18.86
CA ALA A 203 -2.05 1.13 18.83
C ALA A 203 -1.45 2.36 18.15
N PHE A 204 -0.25 2.76 18.56
CA PHE A 204 0.46 3.89 17.94
C PHE A 204 0.68 3.69 16.45
N THR A 205 1.15 2.50 16.04
CA THR A 205 1.34 2.15 14.64
C THR A 205 0.03 2.21 13.85
N THR A 206 -1.05 1.70 14.44
CA THR A 206 -2.40 1.75 13.85
C THR A 206 -2.87 3.17 13.65
N VAL A 207 -2.76 4.02 14.68
CA VAL A 207 -3.12 5.43 14.60
C VAL A 207 -2.32 6.14 13.52
N MET A 208 -0.99 5.93 13.48
CA MET A 208 -0.12 6.50 12.45
C MET A 208 -0.53 6.05 11.04
N ALA A 209 -0.81 4.76 10.84
CA ALA A 209 -1.25 4.22 9.56
C ALA A 209 -2.59 4.82 9.12
N VAL A 210 -3.55 4.96 10.04
CA VAL A 210 -4.84 5.60 9.76
C VAL A 210 -4.65 7.06 9.37
N PHE A 211 -3.85 7.85 10.11
CA PHE A 211 -3.58 9.25 9.77
C PHE A 211 -2.90 9.40 8.42
N ILE A 212 -1.94 8.54 8.10
CA ILE A 212 -1.22 8.57 6.83
C ILE A 212 -2.13 8.24 5.65
N TRP A 213 -3.03 7.25 5.82
CA TRP A 213 -3.88 6.75 4.75
C TRP A 213 -5.33 7.24 4.81
N ALA A 214 -5.70 8.05 5.81
CA ALA A 214 -7.03 8.67 5.84
C ALA A 214 -7.25 9.49 4.56
N PRO A 215 -8.46 9.42 3.98
CA PRO A 215 -8.81 10.26 2.86
C PRO A 215 -8.76 11.73 3.26
N SER A 216 -8.34 12.62 2.35
CA SER A 216 -8.30 14.07 2.57
C SER A 216 -9.70 14.67 2.87
N GLU A 217 -10.74 13.93 2.54
CA GLU A 217 -12.14 14.32 2.71
C GLU A 217 -12.70 13.98 4.11
N GLY A 218 -11.86 13.50 5.03
CA GLY A 218 -12.20 13.19 6.42
C GLY A 218 -12.43 11.70 6.71
N PRO A 219 -12.28 11.30 7.99
CA PRO A 219 -12.33 9.90 8.43
C PRO A 219 -13.72 9.25 8.25
N ALA A 220 -14.79 10.03 8.24
CA ALA A 220 -16.15 9.49 8.07
C ALA A 220 -16.35 8.72 6.76
N ARG A 221 -15.54 8.99 5.72
CA ARG A 221 -15.61 8.31 4.42
C ARG A 221 -14.75 7.04 4.33
N ILE A 222 -14.06 6.66 5.38
CA ILE A 222 -13.29 5.39 5.40
C ILE A 222 -14.26 4.21 5.27
N PHE A 223 -15.45 4.33 5.87
CA PHE A 223 -16.47 3.28 5.88
C PHE A 223 -17.34 3.20 4.61
N ASP A 224 -17.24 4.20 3.70
CA ASP A 224 -17.93 4.15 2.39
C ASP A 224 -17.35 3.07 1.44
N VAL A 225 -16.35 2.30 1.87
CA VAL A 225 -15.77 1.18 1.12
C VAL A 225 -16.77 0.03 0.90
N VAL A 226 -17.84 0.00 1.68
CA VAL A 226 -18.79 -1.13 1.74
C VAL A 226 -19.81 -1.14 0.59
N ASP A 227 -19.89 -0.11 -0.25
CA ASP A 227 -20.78 -0.11 -1.40
C ASP A 227 -20.02 -0.31 -2.73
N PRO A 228 -19.88 -1.57 -3.22
CA PRO A 228 -19.20 -1.84 -4.49
C PRO A 228 -19.95 -1.27 -5.71
N ASN A 229 -21.25 -0.92 -5.57
CA ASN A 229 -22.07 -0.39 -6.66
C ASN A 229 -21.98 1.14 -6.79
N ARG A 230 -21.37 1.86 -5.87
CA ARG A 230 -21.03 3.27 -6.03
C ARG A 230 -19.74 3.47 -6.83
N SER A 231 -19.69 2.92 -8.03
CA SER A 231 -18.72 3.37 -9.04
C SER A 231 -19.05 4.82 -9.42
N ARG A 232 -18.60 5.79 -8.61
CA ARG A 232 -18.52 7.17 -9.10
C ARG A 232 -17.59 7.15 -10.32
N PRO A 233 -17.98 7.80 -11.42
CA PRO A 233 -17.07 7.98 -12.53
C PRO A 233 -15.78 8.58 -11.96
N MET A 234 -14.65 7.96 -12.26
CA MET A 234 -13.34 8.56 -11.98
C MET A 234 -13.42 9.98 -12.50
N THR A 235 -13.29 10.94 -11.61
CA THR A 235 -12.99 12.30 -12.03
C THR A 235 -11.74 12.16 -12.88
N THR A 236 -11.93 12.23 -14.18
CA THR A 236 -10.86 12.29 -15.17
C THR A 236 -9.94 13.36 -14.64
N TYR A 237 -8.73 12.98 -14.21
CA TYR A 237 -7.67 13.94 -14.00
C TYR A 237 -7.50 14.63 -15.35
N ARG A 238 -8.15 15.76 -15.52
CA ARG A 238 -7.84 16.70 -16.58
C ARG A 238 -6.40 17.11 -16.24
N VAL A 239 -5.43 16.41 -16.82
CA VAL A 239 -4.11 16.98 -16.99
C VAL A 239 -4.39 18.37 -17.55
N PRO A 240 -4.02 19.47 -16.88
CA PRO A 240 -4.19 20.78 -17.46
C PRO A 240 -3.40 20.72 -18.78
N PHE A 241 -4.12 20.57 -19.88
CA PHE A 241 -3.56 20.74 -21.20
C PHE A 241 -3.05 22.17 -21.15
N VAL A 242 -1.73 22.31 -21.02
CA VAL A 242 -1.09 23.59 -21.27
C VAL A 242 -1.43 23.90 -22.70
N ASP A 243 -2.40 24.78 -22.88
CA ASP A 243 -2.87 25.19 -24.19
C ASP A 243 -1.73 25.97 -24.84
N VAL A 244 -0.92 25.23 -25.58
CA VAL A 244 0.28 25.79 -26.28
C VAL A 244 -0.15 26.93 -27.20
N ARG A 245 -1.42 26.95 -27.65
CA ARG A 245 -1.97 28.04 -28.47
C ARG A 245 -2.01 29.37 -27.72
N THR A 246 -2.34 29.37 -26.43
CA THR A 246 -2.41 30.62 -25.66
C THR A 246 -1.03 31.24 -25.44
N LYS A 247 0.02 30.41 -25.41
CA LYS A 247 1.39 30.92 -25.28
C LYS A 247 1.92 31.54 -26.58
N GLU A 248 1.64 30.92 -27.73
CA GLU A 248 2.02 31.48 -29.04
C GLU A 248 1.24 32.72 -29.40
N GLU A 249 -0.05 32.82 -29.04
CA GLU A 249 -0.83 34.05 -29.24
C GLU A 249 -0.40 35.18 -28.30
N ALA A 250 0.00 34.87 -27.07
CA ALA A 250 0.56 35.88 -26.15
C ALA A 250 1.90 36.39 -26.65
N GLU A 251 2.78 35.54 -27.20
CA GLU A 251 4.05 35.94 -27.78
C GLU A 251 3.88 36.77 -29.08
N ARG A 252 2.85 36.49 -29.87
CA ARG A 252 2.55 37.34 -31.09
C ARG A 252 2.01 38.71 -30.74
N ARG A 253 1.32 38.86 -29.62
CA ARG A 253 0.79 40.18 -29.17
C ARG A 253 1.84 41.06 -28.45
N SER A 254 2.96 40.49 -28.02
CA SER A 254 4.03 41.20 -27.30
C SER A 254 5.16 41.70 -28.20
N LYS A 255 5.11 41.51 -29.53
CA LYS A 255 6.07 42.07 -30.48
C LYS A 255 5.53 43.41 -31.00
N PRO A 256 6.28 44.51 -30.78
CA PRO A 256 5.90 45.85 -31.27
C PRO A 256 5.88 45.92 -32.80
#